data_d7eff84d8e369d302b99d012dc576e04
#
_entry.id   d7eff84d8e369d302b99d012dc576e04
#
_cell.length_a   1.000
_cell.length_b   1.000
_cell.length_c   1.000
_cell.angle_alpha   90.00
_cell.angle_beta   90.00
_cell.angle_gamma   90.00
#
_symmetry.space_group_name_H-M   'P 1'
#
loop_
_entity.id
_entity.type
_entity.pdbx_description
1 polymer ?
#
loop_
_entity_poly.entity_id
_entity_poly.type
_entity_poly.pdbx_seq_one_letter_code
_entity_poly.pdbx_strand_id
1 'polypeptide(L)'
;VKCTSTADGAIWAKGNILIKGGAKVTTYSEYPMGGNGTFIVEEAEIDAKNTNENNIPAIFDECVPVIADGYKLTYAKAVDSEGTEIDLLSSGAQYFALYKNVHFITKAVYPVSFVVTPDGLTNVVVKVNGQEVTGSVSLEAGTYPVEVTADNCKAYTGNITITADTATHTQTIAMTYLPADYTKVDEAIAKANALNKDNYKDFTGVEAAVNAVTRGKNLTEQTEVDAMAKAIEDAIASLEKKAGENPPTGDTGRPMTWLILLSISGGAVIAAAAAERKKKY
;
A
#
# COMPACT_ATOMS: atom_id res chain seq x y z
N VAL A 1 -24.39 30.66 -12.63
CA VAL A 1 -25.01 31.46 -13.68
C VAL A 1 -26.04 30.59 -14.40
N LYS A 2 -27.24 31.11 -14.59
CA LYS A 2 -28.28 30.44 -15.41
C LYS A 2 -28.48 31.31 -16.67
N CYS A 3 -28.20 30.72 -17.82
CA CYS A 3 -28.38 31.36 -19.12
C CYS A 3 -29.49 30.63 -19.86
N THR A 4 -30.50 31.38 -20.29
CA THR A 4 -31.60 30.87 -21.13
C THR A 4 -31.74 31.78 -22.33
N SER A 5 -31.83 31.20 -23.53
CA SER A 5 -32.11 31.88 -24.76
C SER A 5 -33.14 31.08 -25.56
N THR A 6 -34.04 31.75 -26.26
CA THR A 6 -35.09 31.09 -27.06
C THR A 6 -34.78 31.08 -28.55
N ALA A 7 -33.75 31.82 -29.03
CA ALA A 7 -33.47 31.93 -30.43
C ALA A 7 -32.00 31.81 -30.83
N ASP A 8 -31.06 32.13 -29.90
CA ASP A 8 -29.62 32.10 -30.15
C ASP A 8 -28.90 31.40 -29.04
N GLY A 9 -27.58 31.23 -29.13
CA GLY A 9 -26.76 30.53 -28.15
C GLY A 9 -26.88 31.12 -26.74
N ALA A 10 -27.01 30.30 -25.75
CA ALA A 10 -27.05 30.73 -24.34
C ALA A 10 -25.67 31.22 -23.87
N ILE A 11 -24.59 30.57 -24.32
CA ILE A 11 -23.21 31.02 -24.15
C ILE A 11 -22.51 30.87 -25.51
N TRP A 12 -22.26 32.00 -26.18
CA TRP A 12 -21.54 32.02 -27.45
C TRP A 12 -20.44 33.08 -27.44
N ALA A 13 -19.20 32.67 -27.73
CA ALA A 13 -18.07 33.56 -27.75
C ALA A 13 -17.27 33.50 -29.07
N LYS A 14 -16.79 34.64 -29.57
CA LYS A 14 -15.82 34.69 -30.68
C LYS A 14 -14.38 34.38 -30.24
N GLY A 15 -14.12 34.42 -28.94
CA GLY A 15 -12.84 34.16 -28.33
C GLY A 15 -12.95 33.03 -27.30
N ASN A 16 -11.93 32.90 -26.45
CA ASN A 16 -11.89 31.87 -25.42
C ASN A 16 -12.98 32.04 -24.37
N ILE A 17 -13.54 30.96 -23.92
CA ILE A 17 -14.44 30.84 -22.77
C ILE A 17 -13.64 30.26 -21.61
N LEU A 18 -13.66 30.93 -20.45
CA LEU A 18 -13.08 30.38 -19.21
C LEU A 18 -14.18 30.35 -18.16
N ILE A 19 -14.46 29.14 -17.63
CA ILE A 19 -15.38 28.91 -16.53
C ILE A 19 -14.57 28.40 -15.33
N LYS A 20 -14.68 29.07 -14.18
CA LYS A 20 -13.85 28.82 -13.00
C LYS A 20 -14.50 29.20 -11.67
N GLY A 21 -13.79 28.92 -10.57
CA GLY A 21 -14.13 29.41 -9.23
C GLY A 21 -15.39 28.78 -8.65
N GLY A 22 -15.64 27.50 -8.92
CA GLY A 22 -16.82 26.80 -8.45
C GLY A 22 -18.11 27.23 -9.16
N ALA A 23 -18.01 27.83 -10.36
CA ALA A 23 -19.17 28.33 -11.10
C ALA A 23 -20.15 27.18 -11.41
N LYS A 24 -21.43 27.44 -11.16
CA LYS A 24 -22.51 26.57 -11.63
C LYS A 24 -23.17 27.24 -12.85
N VAL A 25 -23.06 26.59 -14.01
CA VAL A 25 -23.56 27.08 -15.27
C VAL A 25 -24.64 26.13 -15.77
N THR A 26 -25.83 26.68 -16.00
CA THR A 26 -26.93 25.92 -16.62
C THR A 26 -27.32 26.68 -17.90
N THR A 27 -27.30 25.99 -19.03
CA THR A 27 -27.73 26.51 -20.32
C THR A 27 -28.93 25.73 -20.85
N TYR A 28 -29.89 26.44 -21.42
CA TYR A 28 -31.07 25.85 -21.98
C TYR A 28 -31.49 26.68 -23.21
N SER A 29 -31.17 26.19 -24.40
CA SER A 29 -31.46 26.88 -25.67
C SER A 29 -31.30 25.92 -26.85
N GLU A 30 -31.62 26.38 -28.06
CA GLU A 30 -31.35 25.63 -29.30
C GLU A 30 -29.86 25.52 -29.61
N TYR A 31 -29.03 26.41 -29.07
CA TYR A 31 -27.57 26.42 -29.19
C TYR A 31 -26.96 26.72 -27.81
N PRO A 32 -26.89 25.75 -26.89
CA PRO A 32 -26.58 26.03 -25.49
C PRO A 32 -25.18 26.59 -25.27
N MET A 33 -24.17 25.99 -25.87
CA MET A 33 -22.79 26.45 -25.70
C MET A 33 -21.99 26.27 -26.99
N GLY A 34 -21.27 27.32 -27.40
CA GLY A 34 -20.43 27.27 -28.57
C GLY A 34 -19.54 28.52 -28.72
N GLY A 35 -18.70 28.50 -29.75
CA GLY A 35 -17.79 29.61 -30.07
C GLY A 35 -16.63 29.18 -30.95
N ASN A 36 -15.78 30.13 -31.34
CA ASN A 36 -14.63 29.85 -32.20
C ASN A 36 -13.31 29.86 -31.45
N GLY A 37 -13.34 29.88 -30.11
CA GLY A 37 -12.16 29.89 -29.26
C GLY A 37 -12.07 28.64 -28.39
N THR A 38 -11.03 28.58 -27.56
CA THR A 38 -10.85 27.49 -26.60
C THR A 38 -11.84 27.63 -25.45
N PHE A 39 -12.51 26.54 -25.10
CA PHE A 39 -13.37 26.44 -23.92
C PHE A 39 -12.60 25.77 -22.78
N ILE A 40 -12.15 26.55 -21.80
CA ILE A 40 -11.34 26.09 -20.68
C ILE A 40 -12.23 26.02 -19.44
N VAL A 41 -12.16 24.86 -18.73
CA VAL A 41 -12.90 24.64 -17.50
C VAL A 41 -11.91 24.32 -16.38
N GLU A 42 -11.93 25.16 -15.36
CA GLU A 42 -11.29 24.92 -14.06
C GLU A 42 -12.31 24.23 -13.12
N GLU A 43 -12.48 24.71 -11.88
CA GLU A 43 -13.49 24.18 -10.97
C GLU A 43 -14.89 24.70 -11.35
N ALA A 44 -15.78 23.81 -11.83
CA ALA A 44 -17.13 24.18 -12.25
C ALA A 44 -18.10 23.00 -12.30
N GLU A 45 -19.40 23.32 -12.27
CA GLU A 45 -20.52 22.41 -12.61
C GLU A 45 -21.22 23.00 -13.84
N ILE A 46 -21.34 22.21 -14.90
CA ILE A 46 -21.95 22.63 -16.17
C ILE A 46 -23.07 21.66 -16.53
N ASP A 47 -24.26 22.21 -16.73
CA ASP A 47 -25.45 21.50 -17.19
C ASP A 47 -25.96 22.19 -18.48
N ALA A 48 -25.59 21.60 -19.61
CA ALA A 48 -25.92 22.15 -20.93
C ALA A 48 -27.01 21.29 -21.59
N LYS A 49 -28.14 21.92 -21.93
CA LYS A 49 -29.32 21.29 -22.54
C LYS A 49 -29.73 21.96 -23.83
N ASN A 50 -29.75 21.18 -24.89
CA ASN A 50 -30.24 21.62 -26.18
C ASN A 50 -31.74 21.37 -26.31
N THR A 51 -32.50 22.38 -26.70
CA THR A 51 -33.95 22.32 -26.93
C THR A 51 -34.32 22.07 -28.37
N ASN A 52 -33.32 22.10 -29.30
CA ASN A 52 -33.57 21.90 -30.72
C ASN A 52 -34.03 20.47 -31.03
N GLU A 53 -35.05 20.34 -31.88
CA GLU A 53 -35.61 19.06 -32.28
C GLU A 53 -34.67 18.27 -33.24
N ASN A 54 -33.73 18.97 -33.91
CA ASN A 54 -32.84 18.38 -34.92
C ASN A 54 -31.61 17.65 -34.35
N ASN A 55 -31.62 17.25 -33.09
CA ASN A 55 -30.58 16.49 -32.45
C ASN A 55 -29.15 17.12 -32.46
N ILE A 56 -29.11 18.44 -32.38
CA ILE A 56 -27.88 19.23 -32.33
C ILE A 56 -27.22 19.03 -30.94
N PRO A 57 -25.89 18.89 -30.83
CA PRO A 57 -25.20 18.76 -29.55
C PRO A 57 -25.41 19.96 -28.61
N ALA A 58 -25.35 19.72 -27.31
CA ALA A 58 -25.39 20.78 -26.31
C ALA A 58 -24.11 21.63 -26.29
N ILE A 59 -22.98 21.03 -26.69
CA ILE A 59 -21.67 21.67 -26.83
C ILE A 59 -21.20 21.41 -28.26
N PHE A 60 -20.85 22.45 -29.00
CA PHE A 60 -20.43 22.30 -30.39
C PHE A 60 -19.01 21.79 -30.52
N ASP A 61 -18.75 20.98 -31.56
CA ASP A 61 -17.47 20.34 -31.86
C ASP A 61 -16.27 21.29 -31.82
N GLU A 62 -16.44 22.49 -32.28
CA GLU A 62 -15.40 23.55 -32.30
C GLU A 62 -15.12 24.11 -30.89
N CYS A 63 -15.92 23.74 -29.88
CA CYS A 63 -15.89 24.30 -28.54
C CYS A 63 -15.88 23.25 -27.45
N VAL A 64 -15.29 22.07 -27.72
CA VAL A 64 -15.17 21.01 -26.72
C VAL A 64 -14.38 21.50 -25.49
N PRO A 65 -14.89 21.29 -24.27
CA PRO A 65 -14.21 21.74 -23.06
C PRO A 65 -12.84 21.09 -22.89
N VAL A 66 -11.85 21.92 -22.58
CA VAL A 66 -10.53 21.51 -22.13
C VAL A 66 -10.51 21.67 -20.61
N ILE A 67 -10.33 20.57 -19.90
CA ILE A 67 -10.14 20.61 -18.45
C ILE A 67 -8.74 21.15 -18.19
N ALA A 68 -8.64 22.23 -17.42
CA ALA A 68 -7.37 22.88 -17.15
C ALA A 68 -6.45 22.01 -16.28
N ASP A 69 -5.14 22.22 -16.40
CA ASP A 69 -4.16 21.58 -15.54
C ASP A 69 -4.44 21.84 -14.06
N GLY A 70 -4.30 20.81 -13.22
CA GLY A 70 -4.67 20.90 -11.80
C GLY A 70 -6.15 20.67 -11.51
N TYR A 71 -6.93 20.32 -12.52
CA TYR A 71 -8.35 19.96 -12.37
C TYR A 71 -8.62 18.60 -13.01
N LYS A 72 -9.67 17.94 -12.55
CA LYS A 72 -10.15 16.70 -13.18
C LYS A 72 -11.67 16.67 -13.25
N LEU A 73 -12.15 15.90 -14.22
CA LEU A 73 -13.55 15.54 -14.33
C LEU A 73 -13.90 14.56 -13.19
N THR A 74 -14.88 14.89 -12.36
CA THR A 74 -15.33 14.07 -11.24
C THR A 74 -16.73 13.52 -11.41
N TYR A 75 -17.48 14.10 -12.35
CA TYR A 75 -18.78 13.65 -12.80
C TYR A 75 -18.95 14.04 -14.25
N ALA A 76 -19.47 13.15 -15.08
CA ALA A 76 -19.86 13.46 -16.45
C ALA A 76 -20.92 12.48 -16.94
N LYS A 77 -22.08 13.03 -17.28
CA LYS A 77 -23.19 12.28 -17.87
C LYS A 77 -23.77 13.01 -19.04
N ALA A 78 -24.29 12.26 -19.98
CA ALA A 78 -25.02 12.77 -21.12
C ALA A 78 -26.32 12.00 -21.31
N VAL A 79 -27.21 12.56 -22.14
CA VAL A 79 -28.42 11.87 -22.58
C VAL A 79 -28.37 11.80 -24.10
N ASP A 80 -28.52 10.60 -24.63
CA ASP A 80 -28.55 10.38 -26.07
C ASP A 80 -29.90 10.79 -26.72
N SER A 81 -30.01 10.57 -28.02
CA SER A 81 -31.21 10.87 -28.80
C SER A 81 -32.44 10.02 -28.42
N GLU A 82 -32.20 8.87 -27.78
CA GLU A 82 -33.25 7.94 -27.33
C GLU A 82 -33.67 8.20 -25.89
N GLY A 83 -33.02 9.13 -25.19
CA GLY A 83 -33.26 9.47 -23.79
C GLY A 83 -32.49 8.62 -22.80
N THR A 84 -31.52 7.81 -23.25
CA THR A 84 -30.70 6.97 -22.41
C THR A 84 -29.57 7.76 -21.78
N GLU A 85 -29.36 7.60 -20.45
CA GLU A 85 -28.24 8.21 -19.75
C GLU A 85 -26.93 7.47 -20.05
N ILE A 86 -25.91 8.21 -20.45
CA ILE A 86 -24.57 7.73 -20.79
C ILE A 86 -23.58 8.28 -19.76
N ASP A 87 -22.76 7.42 -19.17
CA ASP A 87 -21.65 7.83 -18.33
C ASP A 87 -20.41 8.15 -19.20
N LEU A 88 -19.98 9.41 -19.13
CA LEU A 88 -18.82 9.91 -19.90
C LEU A 88 -17.59 10.13 -19.05
N LEU A 89 -17.60 9.78 -17.76
CA LEU A 89 -16.49 10.07 -16.86
C LEU A 89 -15.18 9.41 -17.31
N SER A 90 -15.24 8.19 -17.80
CA SER A 90 -14.08 7.45 -18.32
C SER A 90 -13.76 7.78 -19.78
N SER A 91 -14.71 8.33 -20.52
CA SER A 91 -14.57 8.63 -21.96
C SER A 91 -13.89 9.97 -22.23
N GLY A 92 -14.02 10.93 -21.31
CA GLY A 92 -13.41 12.24 -21.39
C GLY A 92 -14.26 13.30 -22.10
N ALA A 93 -13.85 14.54 -21.94
CA ALA A 93 -14.61 15.72 -22.38
C ALA A 93 -14.81 15.80 -23.91
N GLN A 94 -13.97 15.16 -24.73
CA GLN A 94 -14.07 15.17 -26.19
C GLN A 94 -15.38 14.56 -26.70
N TYR A 95 -16.07 13.77 -25.90
CA TYR A 95 -17.36 13.18 -26.28
C TYR A 95 -18.56 14.07 -25.95
N PHE A 96 -18.35 15.20 -25.26
CA PHE A 96 -19.47 16.09 -24.88
C PHE A 96 -20.19 16.69 -26.09
N ALA A 97 -19.49 16.89 -27.21
CA ALA A 97 -20.04 17.40 -28.45
C ALA A 97 -20.94 16.38 -29.21
N LEU A 98 -21.10 15.16 -28.71
CA LEU A 98 -21.93 14.14 -29.35
C LEU A 98 -23.38 14.10 -28.80
N TYR A 99 -23.65 14.81 -27.70
CA TYR A 99 -24.89 14.63 -26.96
C TYR A 99 -25.70 15.91 -26.82
N LYS A 100 -27.01 15.75 -26.86
CA LYS A 100 -28.00 16.80 -26.73
C LYS A 100 -28.09 17.43 -25.34
N ASN A 101 -27.81 16.62 -24.30
CA ASN A 101 -27.75 17.06 -22.92
C ASN A 101 -26.46 16.53 -22.29
N VAL A 102 -25.70 17.43 -21.67
CA VAL A 102 -24.44 17.10 -21.00
C VAL A 102 -24.38 17.76 -19.64
N HIS A 103 -24.16 16.98 -18.62
CA HIS A 103 -23.90 17.46 -17.26
C HIS A 103 -22.54 16.96 -16.78
N PHE A 104 -21.66 17.87 -16.41
CA PHE A 104 -20.35 17.49 -15.89
C PHE A 104 -19.86 18.42 -14.78
N ILE A 105 -18.99 17.88 -13.94
CA ILE A 105 -18.38 18.58 -12.80
C ILE A 105 -16.87 18.39 -12.86
N THR A 106 -16.16 19.50 -12.71
CA THR A 106 -14.71 19.51 -12.55
C THR A 106 -14.34 19.97 -11.15
N LYS A 107 -13.28 19.39 -10.60
CA LYS A 107 -12.73 19.71 -9.27
C LYS A 107 -11.24 19.94 -9.33
N ALA A 108 -10.75 20.86 -8.50
CA ALA A 108 -9.33 21.01 -8.26
C ALA A 108 -8.73 19.74 -7.67
N VAL A 109 -7.56 19.37 -8.14
CA VAL A 109 -6.79 18.24 -7.61
C VAL A 109 -5.36 18.67 -7.32
N TYR A 110 -4.79 18.07 -6.31
CA TYR A 110 -3.47 18.40 -5.78
C TYR A 110 -2.56 17.18 -5.89
N PRO A 111 -1.36 17.32 -6.46
CA PRO A 111 -0.38 16.25 -6.50
C PRO A 111 0.04 15.87 -5.08
N VAL A 112 -0.02 14.59 -4.77
CA VAL A 112 0.38 14.00 -3.49
C VAL A 112 1.46 12.99 -3.75
N SER A 113 2.61 13.16 -3.13
CA SER A 113 3.73 12.23 -3.14
C SER A 113 3.93 11.60 -1.76
N PHE A 114 4.52 10.41 -1.73
CA PHE A 114 4.77 9.67 -0.50
C PHE A 114 6.26 9.42 -0.34
N VAL A 115 6.78 9.74 0.84
CA VAL A 115 8.13 9.39 1.29
C VAL A 115 7.99 8.36 2.39
N VAL A 116 8.44 7.15 2.13
CA VAL A 116 8.36 6.05 3.11
C VAL A 116 9.74 5.83 3.71
N THR A 117 9.82 5.87 5.04
CA THR A 117 11.08 5.72 5.79
C THR A 117 11.03 4.49 6.71
N PRO A 118 12.18 3.91 7.09
CA PRO A 118 13.54 4.28 6.70
C PRO A 118 13.85 3.97 5.22
N ASP A 119 14.92 4.56 4.70
CA ASP A 119 15.39 4.26 3.34
C ASP A 119 15.83 2.79 3.23
N GLY A 120 15.78 2.26 2.00
CA GLY A 120 16.20 0.89 1.72
C GLY A 120 15.14 -0.19 1.99
N LEU A 121 13.91 0.19 2.28
CA LEU A 121 12.78 -0.75 2.34
C LEU A 121 12.55 -1.41 0.98
N THR A 122 12.18 -2.70 1.00
CA THR A 122 11.86 -3.48 -0.21
C THR A 122 10.35 -3.75 -0.28
N ASN A 123 9.85 -3.92 -1.52
CA ASN A 123 8.44 -4.22 -1.80
C ASN A 123 7.48 -3.24 -1.12
N VAL A 124 7.83 -1.94 -1.16
CA VAL A 124 6.98 -0.88 -0.62
C VAL A 124 5.76 -0.71 -1.52
N VAL A 125 4.57 -0.89 -0.94
CA VAL A 125 3.28 -0.66 -1.59
C VAL A 125 2.52 0.39 -0.81
N VAL A 126 2.13 1.47 -1.48
CA VAL A 126 1.29 2.53 -0.92
C VAL A 126 -0.11 2.41 -1.54
N LYS A 127 -1.14 2.40 -0.72
CA LYS A 127 -2.54 2.45 -1.17
C LYS A 127 -3.24 3.67 -0.59
N VAL A 128 -4.01 4.34 -1.43
CA VAL A 128 -4.90 5.43 -1.04
C VAL A 128 -6.32 5.05 -1.43
N ASN A 129 -7.27 5.10 -0.52
CA ASN A 129 -8.62 4.56 -0.73
C ASN A 129 -8.64 3.11 -1.25
N GLY A 130 -7.69 2.29 -0.82
CA GLY A 130 -7.55 0.90 -1.28
C GLY A 130 -6.94 0.73 -2.69
N GLN A 131 -6.66 1.81 -3.42
CA GLN A 131 -6.01 1.79 -4.73
C GLN A 131 -4.52 1.99 -4.59
N GLU A 132 -3.74 1.14 -5.26
CA GLU A 132 -2.28 1.24 -5.27
C GLU A 132 -1.83 2.50 -6.02
N VAL A 133 -0.85 3.20 -5.43
CA VAL A 133 -0.27 4.44 -5.96
C VAL A 133 1.20 4.21 -6.28
N THR A 134 1.59 4.48 -7.52
CA THR A 134 2.97 4.47 -7.96
C THR A 134 3.45 5.90 -8.19
N GLY A 135 4.45 6.34 -7.41
CA GLY A 135 5.00 7.70 -7.50
C GLY A 135 4.09 8.75 -6.84
N SER A 136 3.27 9.45 -7.61
CA SER A 136 2.34 10.46 -7.12
C SER A 136 0.90 10.22 -7.58
N VAL A 137 -0.06 10.72 -6.82
CA VAL A 137 -1.49 10.70 -7.16
C VAL A 137 -2.07 12.10 -7.03
N SER A 138 -3.02 12.44 -7.90
CA SER A 138 -3.77 13.71 -7.82
C SER A 138 -5.08 13.48 -7.08
N LEU A 139 -5.26 14.16 -5.94
CA LEU A 139 -6.44 14.04 -5.07
C LEU A 139 -7.13 15.40 -4.91
N GLU A 140 -8.44 15.36 -4.74
CA GLU A 140 -9.21 16.55 -4.32
C GLU A 140 -8.83 16.93 -2.88
N ALA A 141 -9.23 18.14 -2.45
CA ALA A 141 -9.17 18.46 -1.02
C ALA A 141 -10.11 17.54 -0.23
N GLY A 142 -9.59 16.95 0.85
CA GLY A 142 -10.32 15.95 1.63
C GLY A 142 -9.41 15.08 2.49
N THR A 143 -10.01 14.11 3.17
CA THR A 143 -9.28 13.14 4.00
C THR A 143 -9.39 11.75 3.39
N TYR A 144 -8.25 11.08 3.26
CA TYR A 144 -8.12 9.80 2.57
C TYR A 144 -7.44 8.77 3.45
N PRO A 145 -7.98 7.55 3.57
CA PRO A 145 -7.29 6.45 4.21
C PRO A 145 -6.08 6.03 3.37
N VAL A 146 -4.98 5.76 4.07
CA VAL A 146 -3.72 5.31 3.49
C VAL A 146 -3.27 4.04 4.20
N GLU A 147 -2.86 3.06 3.41
CA GLU A 147 -2.21 1.85 3.87
C GLU A 147 -0.84 1.74 3.21
N VAL A 148 0.17 1.38 4.00
CA VAL A 148 1.52 1.12 3.47
C VAL A 148 2.02 -0.19 4.01
N THR A 149 2.54 -1.02 3.10
CA THR A 149 3.22 -2.26 3.43
C THR A 149 4.63 -2.26 2.87
N ALA A 150 5.54 -2.94 3.55
CA ALA A 150 6.90 -3.20 3.10
C ALA A 150 7.38 -4.50 3.73
N ASP A 151 8.40 -5.13 3.14
CA ASP A 151 8.99 -6.35 3.68
C ASP A 151 9.53 -6.12 5.10
N ASN A 152 9.35 -7.12 5.95
CA ASN A 152 9.82 -7.13 7.33
C ASN A 152 9.32 -5.97 8.20
N CYS A 153 8.30 -5.24 7.74
CA CYS A 153 7.71 -4.12 8.46
C CYS A 153 6.29 -4.43 8.93
N LYS A 154 5.91 -3.78 10.03
CA LYS A 154 4.51 -3.71 10.42
C LYS A 154 3.76 -2.84 9.43
N ALA A 155 2.62 -3.32 8.93
CA ALA A 155 1.76 -2.53 8.05
C ALA A 155 1.35 -1.22 8.75
N TYR A 156 1.43 -0.12 8.00
CA TYR A 156 0.93 1.18 8.43
C TYR A 156 -0.49 1.37 7.92
N THR A 157 -1.35 1.91 8.77
CA THR A 157 -2.70 2.38 8.40
C THR A 157 -2.92 3.74 9.03
N GLY A 158 -3.44 4.69 8.26
CA GLY A 158 -3.68 6.05 8.73
C GLY A 158 -4.52 6.84 7.75
N ASN A 159 -4.65 8.14 8.01
CA ASN A 159 -5.33 9.07 7.11
C ASN A 159 -4.39 10.21 6.75
N ILE A 160 -4.52 10.70 5.52
CA ILE A 160 -3.91 11.96 5.07
C ILE A 160 -5.00 12.99 4.80
N THR A 161 -4.70 14.25 5.02
CA THR A 161 -5.60 15.36 4.72
C THR A 161 -4.96 16.23 3.66
N ILE A 162 -5.68 16.45 2.57
CA ILE A 162 -5.30 17.31 1.46
C ILE A 162 -6.08 18.59 1.59
N THR A 163 -5.38 19.72 1.60
CA THR A 163 -5.97 21.05 1.74
C THR A 163 -5.81 21.83 0.44
N ALA A 164 -6.74 22.73 0.19
CA ALA A 164 -6.76 23.56 -1.03
C ALA A 164 -5.77 24.73 -0.99
N ASP A 165 -5.15 25.00 0.15
CA ASP A 165 -4.19 26.07 0.36
C ASP A 165 -2.74 25.72 -0.03
N THR A 166 -2.48 24.42 -0.30
CA THR A 166 -1.16 23.90 -0.65
C THR A 166 -1.18 23.28 -2.03
N ALA A 167 -0.37 23.79 -2.96
CA ALA A 167 -0.34 23.35 -4.35
C ALA A 167 0.16 21.91 -4.54
N THR A 168 1.03 21.43 -3.64
CA THR A 168 1.56 20.05 -3.65
C THR A 168 1.66 19.52 -2.24
N HIS A 169 1.44 18.24 -2.06
CA HIS A 169 1.52 17.57 -0.75
C HIS A 169 2.58 16.49 -0.77
N THR A 170 3.47 16.50 0.21
CA THR A 170 4.40 15.41 0.49
C THR A 170 4.04 14.76 1.82
N GLN A 171 3.71 13.48 1.79
CA GLN A 171 3.36 12.70 2.99
C GLN A 171 4.51 11.80 3.38
N THR A 172 5.06 12.01 4.57
CA THR A 172 6.12 11.16 5.12
C THR A 172 5.49 10.09 6.01
N ILE A 173 5.78 8.82 5.72
CA ILE A 173 5.26 7.66 6.45
C ILE A 173 6.44 6.90 7.03
N ALA A 174 6.52 6.86 8.35
CA ALA A 174 7.55 6.10 9.06
C ALA A 174 7.07 4.66 9.30
N MET A 175 7.74 3.71 8.67
CA MET A 175 7.52 2.28 8.88
C MET A 175 8.34 1.78 10.07
N THR A 176 7.82 0.76 10.73
CA THR A 176 8.52 0.10 11.84
C THR A 176 8.79 -1.34 11.46
N TYR A 177 10.04 -1.76 11.56
CA TYR A 177 10.39 -3.17 11.34
C TYR A 177 9.72 -4.08 12.38
N LEU A 178 9.37 -5.27 11.95
CA LEU A 178 8.95 -6.34 12.86
C LEU A 178 10.12 -6.76 13.73
N PRO A 179 9.90 -7.14 14.99
CA PRO A 179 10.95 -7.66 15.86
C PRO A 179 11.48 -8.98 15.32
N ALA A 180 12.75 -9.26 15.56
CA ALA A 180 13.33 -10.57 15.30
C ALA A 180 12.74 -11.65 16.23
N ASP A 181 12.74 -12.88 15.75
CA ASP A 181 12.31 -14.05 16.53
C ASP A 181 13.47 -14.59 17.37
N TYR A 182 13.35 -14.51 18.69
CA TYR A 182 14.32 -14.98 19.67
C TYR A 182 14.03 -16.39 20.20
N THR A 183 13.04 -17.09 19.68
CA THR A 183 12.62 -18.42 20.20
C THR A 183 13.79 -19.38 20.31
N LYS A 184 14.64 -19.49 19.28
CA LYS A 184 15.83 -20.36 19.29
C LYS A 184 16.85 -19.94 20.34
N VAL A 185 17.05 -18.63 20.53
CA VAL A 185 17.97 -18.10 21.56
C VAL A 185 17.46 -18.45 22.94
N ASP A 186 16.16 -18.27 23.19
CA ASP A 186 15.54 -18.57 24.47
C ASP A 186 15.60 -20.07 24.79
N GLU A 187 15.38 -20.93 23.78
CA GLU A 187 15.57 -22.40 23.92
C GLU A 187 17.01 -22.78 24.20
N ALA A 188 17.98 -22.15 23.52
CA ALA A 188 19.41 -22.42 23.76
C ALA A 188 19.83 -21.97 25.18
N ILE A 189 19.35 -20.78 25.62
CA ILE A 189 19.59 -20.32 26.98
C ILE A 189 18.94 -21.25 28.00
N ALA A 190 17.73 -21.75 27.78
CA ALA A 190 17.06 -22.69 28.66
C ALA A 190 17.84 -24.02 28.77
N LYS A 191 18.35 -24.53 27.62
CA LYS A 191 19.24 -25.71 27.60
C LYS A 191 20.51 -25.47 28.44
N ALA A 192 21.18 -24.31 28.24
CA ALA A 192 22.38 -23.94 29.01
C ALA A 192 22.11 -23.87 30.51
N ASN A 193 21.00 -23.26 30.91
CA ASN A 193 20.63 -23.11 32.34
C ASN A 193 20.20 -24.44 33.01
N ALA A 194 19.76 -25.40 32.22
CA ALA A 194 19.42 -26.75 32.73
C ALA A 194 20.66 -27.61 33.05
N LEU A 195 21.84 -27.20 32.60
CA LEU A 195 23.08 -27.92 32.83
C LEU A 195 23.64 -27.63 34.24
N ASN A 196 24.06 -28.70 34.95
CA ASN A 196 24.79 -28.50 36.20
C ASN A 196 26.27 -28.22 35.88
N LYS A 197 26.73 -26.97 36.12
CA LYS A 197 28.11 -26.52 35.87
C LYS A 197 29.18 -27.40 36.55
N ASP A 198 28.90 -27.93 37.72
CA ASP A 198 29.84 -28.70 38.48
C ASP A 198 30.25 -30.01 37.78
N ASN A 199 29.45 -30.48 36.83
CA ASN A 199 29.69 -31.69 36.06
C ASN A 199 30.70 -31.49 34.92
N TYR A 200 31.14 -30.26 34.63
CA TYR A 200 31.98 -29.94 33.49
C TYR A 200 33.35 -29.36 33.92
N LYS A 201 34.40 -29.58 33.11
CA LYS A 201 35.75 -29.08 33.38
C LYS A 201 35.80 -27.54 33.33
N ASP A 202 35.17 -27.01 32.30
CA ASP A 202 35.07 -25.57 32.06
C ASP A 202 33.67 -25.23 31.52
N PHE A 203 33.02 -24.27 32.10
CA PHE A 203 31.69 -23.80 31.73
C PHE A 203 31.69 -22.34 31.23
N THR A 204 32.86 -21.69 31.28
CA THR A 204 33.00 -20.23 30.98
C THR A 204 32.59 -19.90 29.57
N GLY A 205 32.84 -20.78 28.58
CA GLY A 205 32.42 -20.59 27.20
C GLY A 205 30.91 -20.49 27.04
N VAL A 206 30.13 -21.29 27.75
CA VAL A 206 28.65 -21.23 27.73
C VAL A 206 28.16 -19.95 28.39
N GLU A 207 28.74 -19.58 29.55
CA GLU A 207 28.38 -18.31 30.23
C GLU A 207 28.68 -17.09 29.35
N ALA A 208 29.83 -17.10 28.67
CA ALA A 208 30.23 -16.04 27.76
C ALA A 208 29.25 -15.93 26.56
N ALA A 209 28.84 -17.05 25.95
CA ALA A 209 27.89 -17.07 24.84
C ALA A 209 26.50 -16.58 25.27
N VAL A 210 26.01 -17.01 26.46
CA VAL A 210 24.73 -16.54 27.00
C VAL A 210 24.77 -15.03 27.31
N ASN A 211 25.86 -14.53 27.91
CA ASN A 211 26.02 -13.12 28.23
C ASN A 211 26.22 -12.22 27.00
N ALA A 212 26.65 -12.78 25.88
CA ALA A 212 26.84 -12.06 24.61
C ALA A 212 25.49 -11.83 23.86
N VAL A 213 24.38 -12.41 24.32
CA VAL A 213 23.09 -12.23 23.69
C VAL A 213 22.63 -10.78 23.80
N THR A 214 22.39 -10.16 22.64
CA THR A 214 21.80 -8.82 22.54
C THR A 214 20.33 -8.92 22.11
N ARG A 215 19.46 -8.16 22.78
CA ARG A 215 18.03 -8.12 22.50
C ARG A 215 17.65 -6.84 21.74
N GLY A 216 16.45 -6.81 21.19
CA GLY A 216 15.90 -5.64 20.53
C GLY A 216 16.25 -5.52 19.04
N LYS A 217 16.79 -6.55 18.43
CA LYS A 217 17.01 -6.62 16.99
C LYS A 217 15.68 -6.76 16.25
N ASN A 218 15.67 -6.28 15.02
CA ASN A 218 14.52 -6.39 14.15
C ASN A 218 14.67 -7.58 13.17
N LEU A 219 13.61 -7.87 12.43
CA LEU A 219 13.53 -9.05 11.56
C LEU A 219 14.59 -9.05 10.43
N THR A 220 15.10 -7.91 10.01
CA THR A 220 16.20 -7.84 9.01
C THR A 220 17.53 -8.34 9.58
N GLU A 221 17.65 -8.41 10.92
CA GLU A 221 18.81 -8.88 11.66
C GLU A 221 18.63 -10.33 12.18
N GLN A 222 17.62 -11.06 11.67
CA GLN A 222 17.30 -12.43 12.13
C GLN A 222 18.50 -13.39 12.03
N THR A 223 19.32 -13.23 11.00
CA THR A 223 20.55 -14.06 10.85
C THR A 223 21.51 -13.87 12.02
N GLU A 224 21.63 -12.66 12.56
CA GLU A 224 22.48 -12.40 13.72
C GLU A 224 21.89 -13.03 15.00
N VAL A 225 20.57 -12.98 15.13
CA VAL A 225 19.84 -13.61 16.24
C VAL A 225 20.01 -15.14 16.19
N ASP A 226 19.88 -15.74 15.00
CA ASP A 226 20.09 -17.18 14.81
C ASP A 226 21.56 -17.57 15.11
N ALA A 227 22.53 -16.70 14.79
CA ALA A 227 23.93 -16.91 15.11
C ALA A 227 24.20 -16.91 16.63
N MET A 228 23.48 -16.08 17.41
CA MET A 228 23.57 -16.10 18.88
C MET A 228 23.08 -17.41 19.45
N ALA A 229 21.95 -17.94 18.95
CA ALA A 229 21.45 -19.24 19.37
C ALA A 229 22.47 -20.35 19.07
N LYS A 230 23.02 -20.33 17.85
CA LYS A 230 24.06 -21.30 17.44
C LYS A 230 25.31 -21.20 18.30
N ALA A 231 25.77 -20.01 18.66
CA ALA A 231 26.95 -19.83 19.51
C ALA A 231 26.76 -20.47 20.89
N ILE A 232 25.56 -20.38 21.49
CA ILE A 232 25.23 -21.03 22.75
C ILE A 232 25.22 -22.56 22.56
N GLU A 233 24.61 -23.07 21.50
CA GLU A 233 24.54 -24.50 21.21
C GLU A 233 25.93 -25.10 20.94
N ASP A 234 26.78 -24.40 20.19
CA ASP A 234 28.17 -24.81 19.93
C ASP A 234 28.98 -24.81 21.23
N ALA A 235 28.80 -23.82 22.11
CA ALA A 235 29.45 -23.77 23.41
C ALA A 235 29.01 -24.95 24.31
N ILE A 236 27.72 -25.29 24.32
CA ILE A 236 27.20 -26.46 25.05
C ILE A 236 27.79 -27.76 24.47
N ALA A 237 27.86 -27.88 23.16
CA ALA A 237 28.39 -29.06 22.48
C ALA A 237 29.90 -29.28 22.75
N SER A 238 30.65 -28.22 23.03
CA SER A 238 32.07 -28.26 23.35
C SER A 238 32.38 -28.60 24.81
N LEU A 239 31.36 -28.75 25.67
CA LEU A 239 31.57 -29.04 27.08
C LEU A 239 32.18 -30.42 27.32
N GLU A 240 33.29 -30.44 28.06
CA GLU A 240 33.91 -31.67 28.54
C GLU A 240 33.46 -32.01 29.98
N LYS A 241 32.92 -33.20 30.19
CA LYS A 241 32.57 -33.66 31.53
C LYS A 241 33.84 -33.89 32.39
N LYS A 242 33.75 -33.57 33.66
CA LYS A 242 34.76 -34.01 34.63
C LYS A 242 34.78 -35.52 34.64
N ALA A 243 35.99 -36.12 34.70
CA ALA A 243 36.11 -37.53 34.91
C ALA A 243 35.41 -37.87 36.23
N GLY A 244 34.44 -38.76 36.23
CA GLY A 244 33.84 -39.25 37.45
C GLY A 244 34.93 -39.81 38.33
N GLU A 245 34.95 -39.49 39.63
CA GLU A 245 35.73 -40.24 40.60
C GLU A 245 35.25 -41.70 40.46
N ASN A 246 36.15 -42.58 40.00
CA ASN A 246 35.86 -43.98 40.01
C ASN A 246 35.59 -44.41 41.50
N PRO A 247 34.44 -45.01 41.78
CA PRO A 247 34.29 -45.63 43.10
C PRO A 247 35.47 -46.61 43.28
N PRO A 248 36.03 -46.76 44.53
CA PRO A 248 37.13 -47.60 44.77
C PRO A 248 36.82 -49.02 44.30
N THR A 249 37.56 -49.49 43.31
CA THR A 249 37.39 -50.79 42.69
C THR A 249 37.72 -51.87 43.66
N GLY A 250 36.71 -52.48 44.26
CA GLY A 250 36.74 -53.74 44.92
C GLY A 250 35.61 -54.59 44.37
N ASP A 251 35.75 -55.07 43.16
CA ASP A 251 35.34 -56.42 42.75
C ASP A 251 35.72 -56.67 41.27
N THR A 252 36.40 -57.78 41.08
CA THR A 252 36.79 -58.36 39.79
C THR A 252 35.58 -59.05 39.17
N GLY A 253 35.04 -58.53 38.08
CA GLY A 253 34.13 -59.35 37.30
C GLY A 253 33.23 -58.62 36.28
N ARG A 254 33.59 -58.77 35.02
CA ARG A 254 32.85 -58.61 33.76
C ARG A 254 32.81 -57.20 33.11
N PRO A 255 33.36 -57.11 31.91
CA PRO A 255 33.18 -55.91 31.10
C PRO A 255 31.77 -55.90 30.55
N MET A 256 30.91 -54.99 31.03
CA MET A 256 29.66 -54.63 30.36
C MET A 256 29.97 -53.51 29.36
N THR A 257 29.99 -53.91 28.10
CA THR A 257 29.97 -52.96 26.95
C THR A 257 28.65 -52.16 26.94
N TRP A 258 28.67 -50.95 27.44
CA TRP A 258 27.54 -50.03 27.26
C TRP A 258 27.62 -49.43 25.86
N LEU A 259 26.75 -49.92 25.00
CA LEU A 259 26.48 -49.34 23.70
C LEU A 259 25.82 -47.98 23.93
N ILE A 260 26.58 -46.88 23.69
CA ILE A 260 26.00 -45.55 23.66
C ILE A 260 25.23 -45.43 22.35
N LEU A 261 23.93 -45.56 22.42
CA LEU A 261 23.02 -45.24 21.30
C LEU A 261 22.90 -43.74 21.20
N LEU A 262 23.71 -43.15 20.33
CA LEU A 262 23.52 -41.74 19.92
C LEU A 262 22.32 -41.68 18.99
N SER A 263 21.14 -41.40 19.52
CA SER A 263 19.97 -41.08 18.70
C SER A 263 20.11 -39.65 18.13
N ILE A 264 20.65 -39.61 16.92
CA ILE A 264 20.53 -38.43 16.08
C ILE A 264 19.07 -38.36 15.63
N SER A 265 18.25 -37.59 16.32
CA SER A 265 16.93 -37.24 15.82
C SER A 265 17.06 -36.22 14.71
N GLY A 266 17.18 -36.72 13.49
CA GLY A 266 17.08 -35.93 12.29
C GLY A 266 15.73 -35.23 12.24
N GLY A 267 15.75 -33.93 12.05
CA GLY A 267 14.56 -33.10 11.87
C GLY A 267 13.71 -33.64 10.74
N ALA A 268 12.48 -33.99 11.03
CA ALA A 268 11.47 -34.30 10.03
C ALA A 268 10.99 -32.99 9.39
N VAL A 269 11.33 -32.82 8.14
CA VAL A 269 10.70 -31.81 7.28
C VAL A 269 9.28 -32.29 7.02
N ILE A 270 8.30 -31.65 7.63
CA ILE A 270 6.90 -31.81 7.25
C ILE A 270 6.60 -30.89 6.09
N ALA A 271 6.67 -31.41 4.87
CA ALA A 271 6.08 -30.79 3.69
C ALA A 271 4.56 -30.95 3.75
N ALA A 272 3.83 -29.88 4.06
CA ALA A 272 2.40 -29.86 3.93
C ALA A 272 2.02 -29.72 2.44
N ALA A 273 1.65 -30.85 1.82
CA ALA A 273 1.03 -30.87 0.50
C ALA A 273 -0.39 -30.29 0.61
N ALA A 274 -0.64 -29.14 -0.03
CA ALA A 274 -1.97 -28.63 -0.24
C ALA A 274 -2.70 -29.50 -1.26
N ALA A 275 -3.72 -30.21 -0.82
CA ALA A 275 -4.61 -30.97 -1.68
C ALA A 275 -5.62 -30.03 -2.35
N GLU A 276 -5.49 -29.86 -3.66
CA GLU A 276 -6.56 -29.36 -4.53
C GLU A 276 -7.79 -30.25 -4.43
N ARG A 277 -8.91 -29.68 -4.02
CA ARG A 277 -10.24 -30.25 -4.30
C ARG A 277 -10.92 -29.48 -5.41
N LYS A 278 -10.82 -29.98 -6.63
CA LYS A 278 -11.81 -29.74 -7.66
C LYS A 278 -13.16 -30.24 -7.16
N LYS A 279 -14.18 -29.38 -7.17
CA LYS A 279 -15.57 -29.77 -7.26
C LYS A 279 -16.19 -29.12 -8.46
N LYS A 280 -16.57 -29.99 -9.40
CA LYS A 280 -17.58 -29.76 -10.44
C LYS A 280 -18.93 -29.48 -9.79
N TYR A 281 -19.61 -28.45 -10.23
CA TYR A 281 -20.95 -28.44 -10.84
C TYR A 281 -21.16 -27.05 -11.42
#